data_803df317368da1f417c3c5021a2a9bd4
#
_entry.id   803df317368da1f417c3c5021a2a9bd4
#
_cell.length_a   1.000
_cell.length_b   1.000
_cell.length_c   1.000
_cell.angle_alpha   90.00
_cell.angle_beta   90.00
_cell.angle_gamma   90.00
#
_symmetry.space_group_name_H-M   'P 1'
#
loop_
_entity.id
_entity.type
_entity.pdbx_description
1 polymer ?
#
loop_
_entity_poly.entity_id
_entity_poly.type
_entity_poly.pdbx_seq_one_letter_code
_entity_poly.pdbx_strand_id
1 'polypeptide(L)'
;GTYNTGADEADFSDAFHTFTCDWEPGKITWYVDGVKYHEESDWYSTTEGQGTLTYPAPFDQPFYIILNLAVGGSWVGNPNDETSFENNPYEIDYVRVYQKDSYDEDVKRPVKEVVLRKPDANGNYINNGDFSVKEALSDETNWKFLTALEGEAEASIDNNTMTVNTAKEGTV
;
A
#
# COMPACT_ATOMS: atom_id res chain seq x y z
N GLY A 1 0.75 0.56 4.34
CA GLY A 1 0.20 -0.45 5.24
C GLY A 1 -1.15 -0.03 5.78
N THR A 2 -1.95 -0.99 6.14
CA THR A 2 -3.26 -0.77 6.77
C THR A 2 -3.30 -1.55 8.07
N TYR A 3 -3.63 -0.89 9.16
CA TYR A 3 -3.96 -1.56 10.41
C TYR A 3 -5.40 -2.06 10.33
N ASN A 4 -5.62 -3.29 10.76
CA ASN A 4 -6.94 -3.90 10.80
C ASN A 4 -7.18 -4.45 12.21
N THR A 5 -8.20 -3.93 12.87
CA THR A 5 -8.59 -4.36 14.23
C THR A 5 -9.20 -5.78 14.26
N GLY A 6 -9.53 -6.37 13.09
CA GLY A 6 -10.26 -7.64 13.03
C GLY A 6 -11.77 -7.47 13.15
N ALA A 7 -12.52 -8.53 12.84
CA ALA A 7 -13.98 -8.47 12.82
C ALA A 7 -14.60 -8.46 14.24
N ASP A 8 -13.85 -8.91 15.26
CA ASP A 8 -14.30 -9.06 16.64
C ASP A 8 -13.54 -8.17 17.62
N GLU A 9 -12.70 -7.25 17.14
CA GLU A 9 -11.91 -6.36 17.99
C GLU A 9 -12.59 -5.00 18.16
N ALA A 10 -12.26 -4.37 19.30
CA ALA A 10 -12.76 -3.06 19.66
C ALA A 10 -12.47 -1.99 18.60
N ASP A 11 -13.41 -1.10 18.42
CA ASP A 11 -13.26 0.09 17.58
C ASP A 11 -12.25 1.06 18.21
N PHE A 12 -11.58 1.88 17.41
CA PHE A 12 -10.71 2.96 17.90
C PHE A 12 -11.44 4.01 18.76
N SER A 13 -12.75 3.97 18.80
CA SER A 13 -13.57 4.84 19.68
C SER A 13 -13.72 4.32 21.12
N ASP A 14 -13.34 3.08 21.39
CA ASP A 14 -13.63 2.44 22.70
C ASP A 14 -12.63 2.81 23.80
N ALA A 15 -11.42 3.22 23.44
CA ALA A 15 -10.36 3.56 24.37
C ALA A 15 -9.31 4.50 23.78
N PHE A 16 -8.38 4.97 24.61
CA PHE A 16 -7.18 5.61 24.11
C PHE A 16 -6.23 4.58 23.50
N HIS A 17 -5.73 4.89 22.32
CA HIS A 17 -4.78 4.07 21.58
C HIS A 17 -3.47 4.81 21.35
N THR A 18 -2.35 4.08 21.42
CA THR A 18 -1.04 4.64 21.20
C THR A 18 -0.60 4.43 19.76
N PHE A 19 -0.47 5.51 19.00
CA PHE A 19 0.08 5.50 17.64
C PHE A 19 1.55 5.88 17.71
N THR A 20 2.43 4.97 17.29
CA THR A 20 3.87 5.17 17.35
C THR A 20 4.49 5.15 15.96
N CYS A 21 5.44 6.04 15.73
CA CYS A 21 6.27 6.05 14.54
C CYS A 21 7.73 6.04 14.97
N ASP A 22 8.44 4.96 14.67
CA ASP A 22 9.89 4.90 14.74
C ASP A 22 10.46 5.41 13.42
N TRP A 23 11.11 6.55 13.50
CA TRP A 23 11.69 7.20 12.34
C TRP A 23 13.21 7.25 12.49
N GLU A 24 13.87 6.44 11.71
CA GLU A 24 15.32 6.34 11.64
C GLU A 24 15.82 6.66 10.22
N PRO A 25 17.09 7.03 10.03
CA PRO A 25 17.64 7.14 8.69
C PRO A 25 17.40 5.86 7.90
N GLY A 26 16.75 5.98 6.76
CA GLY A 26 16.48 4.87 5.85
C GLY A 26 15.42 3.86 6.30
N LYS A 27 14.72 4.09 7.42
CA LYS A 27 13.64 3.20 7.84
C LYS A 27 12.60 3.93 8.68
N ILE A 28 11.34 3.71 8.36
CA ILE A 28 10.21 4.17 9.14
C ILE A 28 9.33 2.98 9.49
N THR A 29 8.96 2.84 10.76
CA THR A 29 8.13 1.75 11.24
C THR A 29 6.94 2.31 12.03
N TRP A 30 5.75 1.79 11.79
CA TRP A 30 4.52 2.23 12.43
C TRP A 30 3.92 1.14 13.29
N TYR A 31 3.39 1.56 14.44
CA TYR A 31 2.77 0.68 15.43
C TYR A 31 1.44 1.28 15.90
N VAL A 32 0.53 0.40 16.26
CA VAL A 32 -0.65 0.72 17.07
C VAL A 32 -0.60 -0.17 18.31
N ASP A 33 -0.70 0.43 19.50
CA ASP A 33 -0.62 -0.26 20.79
C ASP A 33 0.58 -1.20 20.93
N GLY A 34 1.72 -0.79 20.38
CA GLY A 34 2.95 -1.58 20.36
C GLY A 34 2.99 -2.69 19.30
N VAL A 35 1.92 -2.90 18.55
CA VAL A 35 1.88 -3.89 17.46
C VAL A 35 2.33 -3.25 16.16
N LYS A 36 3.42 -3.75 15.58
CA LYS A 36 3.90 -3.29 14.26
C LYS A 36 2.92 -3.70 13.17
N TYR A 37 2.46 -2.74 12.37
CA TYR A 37 1.61 -3.01 11.22
C TYR A 37 2.20 -2.58 9.88
N HIS A 38 3.21 -1.72 9.90
CA HIS A 38 3.87 -1.30 8.67
C HIS A 38 5.33 -0.94 8.91
N GLU A 39 6.16 -1.18 7.90
CA GLU A 39 7.55 -0.75 7.84
C GLU A 39 7.88 -0.38 6.40
N GLU A 40 8.60 0.70 6.21
CA GLU A 40 9.07 1.14 4.91
C GLU A 40 10.55 1.48 4.97
N SER A 41 11.32 1.00 3.99
CA SER A 41 12.74 1.27 3.84
C SER A 41 13.19 1.39 2.39
N ASP A 42 12.25 1.28 1.45
CA ASP A 42 12.53 1.29 0.01
C ASP A 42 11.75 2.39 -0.69
N TRP A 43 12.18 3.62 -0.52
CA TRP A 43 11.59 4.76 -1.22
C TRP A 43 12.62 5.49 -2.07
N TYR A 44 12.13 6.30 -2.95
CA TYR A 44 12.92 7.29 -3.68
C TYR A 44 12.11 8.58 -3.82
N SER A 45 12.79 9.69 -4.00
CA SER A 45 12.16 10.95 -4.32
C SER A 45 12.89 11.62 -5.47
N THR A 46 12.13 12.37 -6.24
CA THR A 46 12.64 13.14 -7.39
C THR A 46 12.17 14.58 -7.27
N THR A 47 12.98 15.49 -7.78
CA THR A 47 12.63 16.90 -7.88
C THR A 47 12.77 17.34 -9.33
N GLU A 48 11.83 18.12 -9.81
CA GLU A 48 11.86 18.67 -11.16
C GLU A 48 13.17 19.42 -11.38
N GLY A 49 13.87 19.07 -12.46
CA GLY A 49 15.16 19.66 -12.84
C GLY A 49 16.38 19.13 -12.08
N GLN A 50 16.22 18.31 -11.04
CA GLN A 50 17.34 17.74 -10.26
C GLN A 50 17.44 16.21 -10.33
N GLY A 51 16.40 15.54 -10.84
CA GLY A 51 16.35 14.08 -10.91
C GLY A 51 16.09 13.42 -9.55
N THR A 52 16.65 12.22 -9.36
CA THR A 52 16.50 11.45 -8.13
C THR A 52 17.38 12.01 -7.03
N LEU A 53 16.78 12.27 -5.87
CA LEU A 53 17.49 12.73 -4.68
C LEU A 53 18.23 11.59 -4.00
N THR A 54 19.31 11.94 -3.29
CA THR A 54 20.10 10.96 -2.53
C THR A 54 19.26 10.37 -1.40
N TYR A 55 19.25 9.06 -1.29
CA TYR A 55 18.60 8.34 -0.19
C TYR A 55 19.27 8.71 1.15
N PRO A 56 18.54 8.93 2.24
CA PRO A 56 17.12 8.65 2.45
C PRO A 56 16.17 9.85 2.27
N ALA A 57 16.51 10.83 1.45
CA ALA A 57 15.62 11.96 1.18
C ALA A 57 14.21 11.48 0.71
N PRO A 58 13.11 12.18 1.10
CA PRO A 58 13.06 13.45 1.84
C PRO A 58 13.05 13.28 3.37
N PHE A 59 13.10 12.04 3.88
CA PHE A 59 12.92 11.74 5.30
C PHE A 59 14.19 11.93 6.14
N ASP A 60 15.18 12.62 5.62
CA ASP A 60 16.39 13.11 6.26
C ASP A 60 16.30 14.59 6.69
N GLN A 61 15.12 15.20 6.54
CA GLN A 61 14.86 16.59 6.84
C GLN A 61 13.99 16.75 8.09
N PRO A 62 14.02 17.89 8.77
CA PRO A 62 13.10 18.16 9.87
C PRO A 62 11.65 18.18 9.42
N PHE A 63 10.79 17.49 10.18
CA PHE A 63 9.34 17.48 10.00
C PHE A 63 8.67 17.96 11.27
N TYR A 64 7.46 18.47 11.13
CA TYR A 64 6.59 18.80 12.27
C TYR A 64 5.45 17.80 12.37
N ILE A 65 4.97 17.61 13.59
CA ILE A 65 3.88 16.68 13.87
C ILE A 65 2.56 17.37 13.53
N ILE A 66 1.69 16.67 12.80
CA ILE A 66 0.32 17.08 12.54
C ILE A 66 -0.60 16.06 13.19
N LEU A 67 -1.50 16.53 14.05
CA LEU A 67 -2.56 15.75 14.64
C LEU A 67 -3.88 16.23 14.04
N ASN A 68 -4.57 15.39 13.29
CA ASN A 68 -5.82 15.75 12.63
C ASN A 68 -6.82 14.61 12.65
N LEU A 69 -8.09 14.95 12.61
CA LEU A 69 -9.21 14.06 12.31
C LEU A 69 -9.86 14.52 11.01
N ALA A 70 -9.78 13.72 9.98
CA ALA A 70 -10.47 13.99 8.72
C ALA A 70 -11.92 13.53 8.80
N VAL A 71 -12.85 14.41 8.42
CA VAL A 71 -14.29 14.14 8.43
C VAL A 71 -14.82 14.13 7.01
N GLY A 72 -15.46 13.02 6.63
CA GLY A 72 -16.02 12.86 5.28
C GLY A 72 -14.97 12.52 4.23
N GLY A 73 -15.43 12.49 2.98
CA GLY A 73 -14.61 12.18 1.80
C GLY A 73 -15.15 11.00 1.01
N SER A 74 -14.50 10.72 -0.12
CA SER A 74 -14.93 9.66 -1.03
C SER A 74 -14.92 8.25 -0.44
N TRP A 75 -14.15 8.04 0.62
CA TRP A 75 -13.98 6.72 1.24
C TRP A 75 -15.03 6.44 2.32
N VAL A 76 -15.29 7.41 3.19
CA VAL A 76 -16.20 7.24 4.33
C VAL A 76 -17.56 7.93 4.13
N GLY A 77 -17.76 8.55 2.98
CA GLY A 77 -18.96 9.33 2.69
C GLY A 77 -18.90 10.76 3.26
N ASN A 78 -19.91 11.54 2.92
CA ASN A 78 -20.01 12.90 3.43
C ASN A 78 -20.74 12.91 4.78
N PRO A 79 -20.41 13.86 5.68
CA PRO A 79 -21.21 14.07 6.87
C PRO A 79 -22.66 14.44 6.52
N ASN A 80 -23.57 14.05 7.38
CA ASN A 80 -25.03 14.31 7.27
C ASN A 80 -25.57 14.95 8.55
N ASP A 81 -26.87 15.12 8.62
CA ASP A 81 -27.54 15.76 9.77
C ASP A 81 -27.42 14.95 11.08
N GLU A 82 -27.02 13.67 10.99
CA GLU A 82 -26.77 12.80 12.15
C GLU A 82 -25.33 12.88 12.64
N THR A 83 -24.43 13.49 11.86
CA THR A 83 -23.03 13.67 12.24
C THR A 83 -22.92 14.71 13.37
N SER A 84 -22.47 14.26 14.53
CA SER A 84 -22.34 15.12 15.72
C SER A 84 -21.01 14.88 16.42
N PHE A 85 -20.41 15.96 16.92
CA PHE A 85 -19.19 15.94 17.72
C PHE A 85 -19.44 16.24 19.20
N GLU A 86 -20.69 16.47 19.60
CA GLU A 86 -21.03 16.88 20.96
C GLU A 86 -20.62 15.83 22.02
N ASN A 87 -20.72 14.54 21.66
CA ASN A 87 -20.41 13.44 22.58
C ASN A 87 -19.25 12.56 22.07
N ASN A 88 -18.59 12.97 21.00
CA ASN A 88 -17.50 12.21 20.38
C ASN A 88 -16.32 13.15 20.07
N PRO A 89 -15.66 13.71 21.09
CA PRO A 89 -14.50 14.57 20.89
C PRO A 89 -13.32 13.75 20.37
N TYR A 90 -12.48 14.37 19.56
CA TYR A 90 -11.15 13.85 19.26
C TYR A 90 -10.22 14.24 20.42
N GLU A 91 -9.92 13.30 21.28
CA GLU A 91 -9.14 13.54 22.49
C GLU A 91 -7.68 13.08 22.29
N ILE A 92 -6.75 13.89 22.75
CA ILE A 92 -5.31 13.59 22.72
C ILE A 92 -4.80 13.67 24.15
N ASP A 93 -4.36 12.52 24.70
CA ASP A 93 -3.82 12.49 26.06
C ASP A 93 -2.39 13.04 26.07
N TYR A 94 -1.52 12.56 25.19
CA TYR A 94 -0.14 13.06 25.12
C TYR A 94 0.46 12.95 23.72
N VAL A 95 1.51 13.74 23.51
CA VAL A 95 2.48 13.59 22.44
C VAL A 95 3.86 13.49 23.05
N ARG A 96 4.61 12.44 22.72
CA ARG A 96 5.96 12.23 23.24
C ARG A 96 6.92 12.02 22.08
N VAL A 97 8.07 12.66 22.14
CA VAL A 97 9.15 12.51 21.17
C VAL A 97 10.38 12.03 21.90
N TYR A 98 10.98 10.97 21.39
CA TYR A 98 12.22 10.40 21.89
C TYR A 98 13.27 10.47 20.80
N GLN A 99 14.52 10.58 21.20
CA GLN A 99 15.65 10.59 20.28
C GLN A 99 16.73 9.65 20.82
N LYS A 100 17.36 8.89 19.93
CA LYS A 100 18.55 8.11 20.26
C LYS A 100 19.77 9.03 20.39
N ASP A 101 20.77 8.58 21.14
CA ASP A 101 22.04 9.31 21.28
C ASP A 101 22.80 9.43 19.96
N SER A 102 22.61 8.49 19.04
CA SER A 102 23.21 8.49 17.70
C SER A 102 22.42 7.64 16.72
N TYR A 103 22.54 7.95 15.46
CA TYR A 103 22.00 7.20 14.33
C TYR A 103 23.10 6.86 13.34
N ASP A 104 22.90 5.76 12.59
CA ASP A 104 23.71 5.49 11.41
C ASP A 104 23.19 6.36 10.26
N GLU A 105 24.00 7.30 9.82
CA GLU A 105 23.64 8.24 8.75
C GLU A 105 24.11 7.76 7.36
N ASP A 106 25.01 6.75 7.30
CA ASP A 106 25.49 6.17 6.03
C ASP A 106 24.59 5.03 5.55
N VAL A 107 23.30 5.30 5.51
CA VAL A 107 22.30 4.33 5.06
C VAL A 107 22.17 4.31 3.54
N LYS A 108 21.96 3.13 2.99
CA LYS A 108 21.76 2.93 1.55
C LYS A 108 20.38 2.34 1.30
N ARG A 109 19.77 2.78 0.20
CA ARG A 109 18.51 2.20 -0.25
C ARG A 109 18.68 0.69 -0.44
N PRO A 110 17.76 -0.13 0.08
CA PRO A 110 17.79 -1.57 -0.17
C PRO A 110 17.78 -1.89 -1.66
N VAL A 111 18.67 -2.76 -2.06
CA VAL A 111 18.68 -3.28 -3.44
C VAL A 111 17.76 -4.48 -3.47
N LYS A 112 16.64 -4.37 -4.17
CA LYS A 112 15.79 -5.54 -4.43
C LYS A 112 16.57 -6.49 -5.33
N GLU A 113 16.79 -7.70 -4.84
CA GLU A 113 17.37 -8.74 -5.67
C GLU A 113 16.39 -9.07 -6.80
N VAL A 114 16.79 -8.75 -8.02
CA VAL A 114 16.02 -9.12 -9.20
C VAL A 114 16.30 -10.58 -9.49
N VAL A 115 15.44 -11.45 -9.00
CA VAL A 115 15.49 -12.87 -9.39
C VAL A 115 15.04 -12.94 -10.85
N LEU A 116 16.02 -13.04 -11.75
CA LEU A 116 15.72 -13.24 -13.17
C LEU A 116 15.04 -14.60 -13.33
N ARG A 117 13.84 -14.56 -13.87
CA ARG A 117 13.09 -15.77 -14.19
C ARG A 117 13.84 -16.54 -15.27
N LYS A 118 13.92 -17.84 -15.09
CA LYS A 118 14.40 -18.73 -16.16
C LYS A 118 13.28 -18.93 -17.18
N PRO A 119 13.61 -18.95 -18.49
CA PRO A 119 12.64 -19.27 -19.50
C PRO A 119 12.14 -20.71 -19.34
N ASP A 120 10.95 -20.99 -19.86
CA ASP A 120 10.44 -22.35 -20.02
C ASP A 120 11.25 -23.16 -21.07
N ALA A 121 10.86 -24.40 -21.33
CA ALA A 121 11.55 -25.28 -22.28
C ALA A 121 11.54 -24.74 -23.72
N ASN A 122 10.65 -23.79 -24.04
CA ASN A 122 10.53 -23.15 -25.36
C ASN A 122 11.25 -21.79 -25.42
N GLY A 123 11.92 -21.38 -24.33
CA GLY A 123 12.61 -20.10 -24.25
C GLY A 123 11.70 -18.93 -23.87
N ASN A 124 10.48 -19.17 -23.41
CA ASN A 124 9.52 -18.14 -23.05
C ASN A 124 9.67 -17.73 -21.57
N TYR A 125 9.75 -16.43 -21.31
CA TYR A 125 9.87 -15.86 -19.96
C TYR A 125 8.49 -15.55 -19.33
N ILE A 126 7.42 -15.66 -20.09
CA ILE A 126 6.05 -15.41 -19.62
C ILE A 126 5.37 -16.75 -19.37
N ASN A 127 4.82 -16.96 -18.17
CA ASN A 127 4.04 -18.16 -17.86
C ASN A 127 2.82 -18.21 -18.79
N ASN A 128 2.58 -19.38 -19.35
CA ASN A 128 1.47 -19.61 -20.26
C ASN A 128 1.36 -18.51 -21.34
N GLY A 129 2.51 -18.05 -21.87
CA GLY A 129 2.55 -17.02 -22.89
C GLY A 129 2.01 -17.48 -24.25
N ASP A 130 1.87 -18.77 -24.44
CA ASP A 130 1.24 -19.42 -25.59
C ASP A 130 -0.24 -19.78 -25.38
N PHE A 131 -0.78 -19.41 -24.20
CA PHE A 131 -2.16 -19.69 -23.77
C PHE A 131 -2.56 -21.17 -23.87
N SER A 132 -1.62 -22.09 -23.65
CA SER A 132 -1.88 -23.53 -23.71
C SER A 132 -2.64 -24.08 -22.49
N VAL A 133 -2.60 -23.34 -21.35
CA VAL A 133 -3.30 -23.72 -20.11
C VAL A 133 -4.56 -22.88 -19.98
N LYS A 134 -5.73 -23.51 -20.07
CA LYS A 134 -7.04 -22.84 -20.08
C LYS A 134 -7.42 -22.23 -18.73
N GLU A 135 -7.03 -22.87 -17.65
CA GLU A 135 -7.37 -22.48 -16.26
C GLU A 135 -6.50 -21.33 -15.73
N ALA A 136 -5.58 -20.84 -16.55
CA ALA A 136 -4.54 -19.90 -16.12
C ALA A 136 -5.05 -18.50 -15.75
N LEU A 137 -6.29 -18.14 -16.05
CA LEU A 137 -6.85 -16.81 -15.77
C LEU A 137 -7.24 -16.58 -14.30
N SER A 138 -7.35 -17.65 -13.51
CA SER A 138 -7.64 -17.59 -12.07
C SER A 138 -6.40 -17.81 -11.20
N ASP A 139 -5.25 -18.09 -11.81
CA ASP A 139 -4.01 -18.42 -11.13
C ASP A 139 -3.02 -17.25 -11.25
N GLU A 140 -2.67 -16.65 -10.10
CA GLU A 140 -1.72 -15.53 -10.04
C GLU A 140 -0.31 -15.87 -10.56
N THR A 141 0.02 -17.15 -10.66
CA THR A 141 1.29 -17.60 -11.27
C THR A 141 1.34 -17.48 -12.79
N ASN A 142 0.20 -17.40 -13.44
CA ASN A 142 0.07 -17.28 -14.89
C ASN A 142 -0.48 -15.91 -15.28
N TRP A 143 -1.79 -15.80 -15.39
CA TRP A 143 -2.48 -14.59 -15.78
C TRP A 143 -3.60 -14.26 -14.80
N LYS A 144 -3.71 -13.00 -14.42
CA LYS A 144 -4.86 -12.50 -13.68
C LYS A 144 -5.60 -11.51 -14.54
N PHE A 145 -6.84 -11.83 -14.85
CA PHE A 145 -7.72 -10.90 -15.53
C PHE A 145 -8.42 -10.02 -14.51
N LEU A 146 -8.31 -8.70 -14.67
CA LEU A 146 -8.91 -7.72 -13.79
C LEU A 146 -9.73 -6.73 -14.62
N THR A 147 -10.93 -6.41 -14.14
CA THR A 147 -11.78 -5.35 -14.69
C THR A 147 -11.99 -4.27 -13.62
N ALA A 148 -12.24 -3.05 -14.04
CA ALA A 148 -12.51 -1.94 -13.13
C ALA A 148 -13.87 -2.13 -12.41
N LEU A 149 -14.83 -2.72 -13.11
CA LEU A 149 -16.17 -3.02 -12.59
C LEU A 149 -16.51 -4.49 -12.87
N GLU A 150 -17.12 -5.14 -11.89
CA GLU A 150 -17.53 -6.53 -11.99
C GLU A 150 -18.57 -6.71 -13.12
N GLY A 151 -18.35 -7.73 -13.96
CA GLY A 151 -19.26 -8.08 -15.05
C GLY A 151 -19.20 -7.22 -16.31
N GLU A 152 -18.27 -6.25 -16.41
CA GLU A 152 -18.13 -5.43 -17.62
C GLU A 152 -17.30 -6.10 -18.73
N ALA A 153 -16.43 -7.03 -18.36
CA ALA A 153 -15.69 -7.83 -19.32
C ALA A 153 -15.41 -9.23 -18.77
N GLU A 154 -15.29 -10.18 -19.67
CA GLU A 154 -14.92 -11.56 -19.38
C GLU A 154 -13.75 -11.99 -20.26
N ALA A 155 -12.83 -12.76 -19.70
CA ALA A 155 -11.75 -13.35 -20.45
C ALA A 155 -11.84 -14.88 -20.44
N SER A 156 -11.48 -15.50 -21.54
CA SER A 156 -11.38 -16.95 -21.65
C SER A 156 -10.17 -17.34 -22.48
N ILE A 157 -9.64 -18.53 -22.23
CA ILE A 157 -8.58 -19.14 -23.05
C ILE A 157 -9.17 -20.36 -23.73
N ASP A 158 -9.09 -20.40 -25.04
CA ASP A 158 -9.43 -21.57 -25.87
C ASP A 158 -8.53 -21.65 -27.13
N ASN A 159 -8.17 -22.87 -27.52
CA ASN A 159 -7.32 -23.12 -28.68
C ASN A 159 -6.05 -22.23 -28.70
N ASN A 160 -5.34 -22.15 -27.60
CA ASN A 160 -4.13 -21.33 -27.44
C ASN A 160 -4.36 -19.83 -27.74
N THR A 161 -5.55 -19.35 -27.48
CA THR A 161 -5.92 -17.95 -27.71
C THR A 161 -6.66 -17.42 -26.49
N MET A 162 -6.24 -16.28 -25.97
CA MET A 162 -6.99 -15.54 -24.99
C MET A 162 -7.96 -14.58 -25.68
N THR A 163 -9.23 -14.68 -25.34
CA THR A 163 -10.29 -13.81 -25.84
C THR A 163 -10.85 -12.97 -24.69
N VAL A 164 -10.97 -11.68 -24.91
CA VAL A 164 -11.63 -10.76 -23.98
C VAL A 164 -12.91 -10.26 -24.63
N ASN A 165 -14.03 -10.50 -23.95
CA ASN A 165 -15.35 -10.00 -24.37
C ASN A 165 -15.77 -8.87 -23.44
N THR A 166 -16.09 -7.72 -23.98
CA THR A 166 -16.56 -6.56 -23.23
C THR A 166 -18.07 -6.39 -23.39
N ALA A 167 -18.75 -6.07 -22.28
CA ALA A 167 -20.19 -5.85 -22.31
C ALA A 167 -20.55 -4.47 -22.90
N LYS A 168 -19.60 -3.52 -22.93
CA LYS A 168 -19.78 -2.19 -23.48
C LYS A 168 -18.57 -1.77 -24.31
N GLU A 169 -18.81 -0.97 -25.32
CA GLU A 169 -17.76 -0.34 -26.13
C GLU A 169 -16.90 0.60 -25.25
N GLY A 170 -15.58 0.42 -25.29
CA GLY A 170 -14.63 1.21 -24.51
C GLY A 170 -14.28 0.68 -23.12
N THR A 171 -14.72 -0.51 -22.76
CA THR A 171 -14.41 -1.17 -21.48
C THR A 171 -13.20 -2.10 -21.67
N VAL A 172 -12.01 -1.54 -21.73
CA VAL A 172 -10.74 -2.31 -21.64
C VAL A 172 -9.73 -1.49 -20.86
#